data_2358a358dcd3ac62ee5c0338a9b27533
#
_entry.id   2358a358dcd3ac62ee5c0338a9b27533
#
_cell.length_a   1.000
_cell.length_b   1.000
_cell.length_c   1.000
_cell.angle_alpha   90.00
_cell.angle_beta   90.00
_cell.angle_gamma   90.00
#
_symmetry.space_group_name_H-M   'P 1'
#
loop_
_entity.id
_entity.type
_entity.pdbx_description
1 polymer ?
#
loop_
_entity_poly.entity_id
_entity_poly.type
_entity_poly.pdbx_seq_one_letter_code
_entity_poly.pdbx_strand_id
1 'polypeptide(L)'
;MKAWIFFAAVLLTAATAFGAGPSDILGLWKTDGGDSRLELFRCEEKICGKIVWLKVPTFIDSEDGPVGNAKVDSRNPDPVLRNRPILGLQVMKGLVTKGDNRWGNGTCYDPETGKSYKCKMRLASPDRLVLRGYIGISLIGRTFVLTR
;
A
#
# COMPACT_ATOMS: atom_id res chain seq x y z
N MET A 1 -31.05 3.32 63.88
CA MET A 1 -31.09 2.71 62.53
C MET A 1 -30.11 3.44 61.67
N LYS A 2 -28.94 2.84 61.34
CA LYS A 2 -27.90 3.46 60.49
C LYS A 2 -28.03 2.83 59.11
N ALA A 3 -28.47 3.63 58.09
CA ALA A 3 -28.50 3.24 56.70
C ALA A 3 -27.12 3.39 56.09
N TRP A 4 -26.51 2.31 55.62
CA TRP A 4 -25.27 2.29 54.91
C TRP A 4 -25.60 2.36 53.42
N ILE A 5 -25.24 3.50 52.80
CA ILE A 5 -25.36 3.68 51.36
C ILE A 5 -24.04 3.18 50.73
N PHE A 6 -24.09 2.08 50.02
CA PHE A 6 -22.98 1.59 49.20
C PHE A 6 -22.97 2.37 47.90
N PHE A 7 -21.99 3.24 47.72
CA PHE A 7 -21.66 3.85 46.42
C PHE A 7 -20.89 2.82 45.59
N ALA A 8 -21.56 2.24 44.60
CA ALA A 8 -20.87 1.42 43.60
C ALA A 8 -20.21 2.37 42.60
N ALA A 9 -18.86 2.47 42.65
CA ALA A 9 -18.08 3.16 41.64
C ALA A 9 -18.03 2.32 40.37
N VAL A 10 -18.78 2.75 39.35
CA VAL A 10 -18.67 2.17 38.01
C VAL A 10 -17.41 2.76 37.37
N LEU A 11 -16.34 1.95 37.30
CA LEU A 11 -15.15 2.25 36.51
C LEU A 11 -15.50 2.12 35.03
N LEU A 12 -15.75 3.25 34.35
CA LEU A 12 -15.81 3.32 32.92
C LEU A 12 -14.38 3.19 32.38
N THR A 13 -13.99 2.02 31.92
CA THR A 13 -12.75 1.83 31.14
C THR A 13 -12.99 2.42 29.76
N ALA A 14 -12.49 3.62 29.52
CA ALA A 14 -12.43 4.19 28.18
C ALA A 14 -11.45 3.34 27.34
N ALA A 15 -11.97 2.51 26.43
CA ALA A 15 -11.18 1.89 25.41
C ALA A 15 -10.66 2.99 24.49
N THR A 16 -9.38 3.34 24.61
CA THR A 16 -8.71 4.22 23.66
C THR A 16 -8.67 3.52 22.32
N ALA A 17 -9.55 3.90 21.39
CA ALA A 17 -9.45 3.50 20.01
C ALA A 17 -8.11 4.05 19.47
N PHE A 18 -7.15 3.18 19.21
CA PHE A 18 -5.90 3.49 18.53
C PHE A 18 -6.27 3.87 17.09
N GLY A 19 -6.55 5.15 16.87
CA GLY A 19 -6.61 5.71 15.53
C GLY A 19 -5.20 5.80 14.98
N ALA A 20 -4.81 4.88 14.09
CA ALA A 20 -3.52 4.98 13.40
C ALA A 20 -3.49 6.28 12.58
N GLY A 21 -2.50 7.13 12.85
CA GLY A 21 -2.28 8.36 12.09
C GLY A 21 -1.72 8.08 10.69
N PRO A 22 -1.72 9.07 9.78
CA PRO A 22 -1.14 8.91 8.45
C PRO A 22 0.33 8.49 8.46
N SER A 23 1.06 8.73 9.53
CA SER A 23 2.45 8.32 9.73
C SER A 23 2.63 6.82 10.00
N ASP A 24 1.59 6.13 10.46
CA ASP A 24 1.68 4.73 10.87
C ASP A 24 1.82 3.76 9.70
N ILE A 25 1.49 4.21 8.49
CA ILE A 25 1.65 3.41 7.27
C ILE A 25 2.96 3.70 6.52
N LEU A 26 3.74 4.68 6.95
CA LEU A 26 5.01 5.01 6.28
C LEU A 26 6.05 3.93 6.54
N GLY A 27 6.98 3.78 5.57
CA GLY A 27 8.08 2.83 5.64
C GLY A 27 7.88 1.60 4.77
N LEU A 28 8.56 0.52 5.13
CA LEU A 28 8.69 -0.68 4.30
C LEU A 28 7.53 -1.65 4.50
N TRP A 29 7.05 -2.16 3.38
CA TRP A 29 6.01 -3.17 3.31
C TRP A 29 6.39 -4.27 2.32
N LYS A 30 6.14 -5.51 2.67
CA LYS A 30 6.31 -6.68 1.81
C LYS A 30 5.00 -7.01 1.10
N THR A 31 5.06 -7.26 -0.20
CA THR A 31 3.89 -7.71 -0.97
C THR A 31 3.49 -9.14 -0.60
N ASP A 32 2.24 -9.47 -0.81
CA ASP A 32 1.73 -10.83 -0.71
C ASP A 32 2.53 -11.74 -1.67
N GLY A 33 2.98 -12.90 -1.18
CA GLY A 33 3.93 -13.74 -1.91
C GLY A 33 5.41 -13.37 -1.69
N GLY A 34 5.71 -12.17 -1.20
CA GLY A 34 7.07 -11.74 -0.84
C GLY A 34 8.00 -11.49 -2.02
N ASP A 35 7.45 -11.23 -3.21
CA ASP A 35 8.24 -11.04 -4.43
C ASP A 35 8.79 -9.61 -4.57
N SER A 36 8.24 -8.66 -3.85
CA SER A 36 8.74 -7.28 -3.81
C SER A 36 8.51 -6.61 -2.45
N ARG A 37 9.24 -5.51 -2.23
CA ARG A 37 9.02 -4.60 -1.11
C ARG A 37 8.73 -3.20 -1.63
N LEU A 38 7.74 -2.59 -1.01
CA LEU A 38 7.35 -1.21 -1.27
C LEU A 38 7.76 -0.34 -0.09
N GLU A 39 8.19 0.87 -0.38
CA GLU A 39 8.31 1.92 0.60
C GLU A 39 7.17 2.91 0.42
N LEU A 40 6.33 3.07 1.45
CA LEU A 40 5.34 4.12 1.50
C LEU A 40 5.95 5.37 2.11
N PHE A 41 5.79 6.51 1.46
CA PHE A 41 6.38 7.78 1.86
C PHE A 41 5.41 8.94 1.63
N ARG A 42 5.68 10.06 2.28
CA ARG A 42 4.94 11.30 2.04
C ARG A 42 5.37 11.94 0.74
N CYS A 43 4.40 12.27 -0.09
CA CYS A 43 4.56 13.11 -1.27
C CYS A 43 3.61 14.29 -1.14
N GLU A 44 4.12 15.42 -0.69
CA GLU A 44 3.31 16.57 -0.24
C GLU A 44 2.34 16.16 0.90
N GLU A 45 1.05 16.48 0.78
CA GLU A 45 0.01 16.10 1.76
C GLU A 45 -0.58 14.70 1.53
N LYS A 46 0.01 13.91 0.62
CA LYS A 46 -0.50 12.61 0.17
C LYS A 46 0.49 11.50 0.49
N ILE A 47 0.07 10.26 0.29
CA ILE A 47 0.91 9.08 0.40
C ILE A 47 1.19 8.54 -1.00
N CYS A 48 2.47 8.23 -1.22
CA CYS A 48 3.00 7.59 -2.41
C CYS A 48 3.73 6.30 -2.03
N GLY A 49 4.01 5.46 -3.01
CA GLY A 49 4.75 4.22 -2.82
C GLY A 49 5.65 3.91 -3.99
N LYS A 50 6.84 3.39 -3.70
CA LYS A 50 7.82 2.95 -4.70
C LYS A 50 8.33 1.55 -4.39
N ILE A 51 8.75 0.85 -5.44
CA ILE A 51 9.39 -0.46 -5.32
C ILE A 51 10.84 -0.24 -4.88
N VAL A 52 11.24 -0.84 -3.74
CA VAL A 52 12.61 -0.70 -3.21
C VAL A 52 13.39 -2.01 -3.20
N TRP A 53 12.73 -3.11 -3.44
CA TRP A 53 13.36 -4.42 -3.52
C TRP A 53 12.52 -5.37 -4.38
N LEU A 54 13.20 -6.25 -5.12
CA LEU A 54 12.64 -7.32 -5.92
C LEU A 54 13.35 -8.62 -5.59
N LYS A 55 12.61 -9.71 -5.43
CA LYS A 55 13.15 -11.05 -5.26
C LYS A 55 13.93 -11.51 -6.48
N VAL A 56 13.43 -11.17 -7.67
CA VAL A 56 14.07 -11.44 -8.97
C VAL A 56 14.25 -10.09 -9.68
N PRO A 57 15.39 -9.40 -9.47
CA PRO A 57 15.62 -8.06 -9.98
C PRO A 57 16.05 -8.00 -11.46
N THR A 58 16.38 -9.15 -12.04
CA THR A 58 16.84 -9.26 -13.43
C THR A 58 15.85 -10.09 -14.27
N PHE A 59 15.88 -9.92 -15.57
CA PHE A 59 15.11 -10.76 -16.48
C PHE A 59 15.68 -12.19 -16.46
N ILE A 60 14.79 -13.18 -16.36
CA ILE A 60 15.11 -14.61 -16.37
C ILE A 60 14.60 -15.28 -17.66
N ASP A 61 13.76 -14.59 -18.42
CA ASP A 61 13.19 -15.05 -19.69
C ASP A 61 13.42 -13.99 -20.77
N SER A 62 13.84 -14.44 -21.96
CA SER A 62 14.10 -13.58 -23.11
C SER A 62 12.84 -12.94 -23.71
N GLU A 63 11.64 -13.46 -23.41
CA GLU A 63 10.37 -12.87 -23.86
C GLU A 63 10.09 -11.54 -23.17
N ASP A 64 10.55 -11.39 -21.92
CA ASP A 64 10.33 -10.18 -21.13
C ASP A 64 11.43 -9.14 -21.28
N GLY A 65 12.65 -9.59 -21.64
CA GLY A 65 13.80 -8.72 -21.82
C GLY A 65 15.14 -9.48 -21.86
N PRO A 66 16.27 -8.80 -22.06
CA PRO A 66 17.56 -9.44 -22.11
C PRO A 66 17.92 -10.14 -20.80
N VAL A 67 18.05 -11.47 -20.83
CA VAL A 67 18.35 -12.29 -19.66
C VAL A 67 19.58 -11.78 -18.92
N GLY A 68 19.49 -11.65 -17.59
CA GLY A 68 20.53 -11.13 -16.72
C GLY A 68 20.58 -9.61 -16.57
N ASN A 69 19.89 -8.86 -17.44
CA ASN A 69 19.79 -7.41 -17.30
C ASN A 69 18.76 -7.03 -16.23
N ALA A 70 18.98 -5.88 -15.59
CA ALA A 70 18.02 -5.35 -14.62
C ALA A 70 16.64 -5.16 -15.25
N LYS A 71 15.58 -5.52 -14.51
CA LYS A 71 14.20 -5.35 -14.97
C LYS A 71 13.87 -3.88 -15.17
N VAL A 72 13.32 -3.58 -16.33
CA VAL A 72 12.82 -2.26 -16.71
C VAL A 72 11.31 -2.33 -16.99
N ASP A 73 10.67 -1.18 -17.05
CA ASP A 73 9.22 -1.02 -17.25
C ASP A 73 8.81 -1.29 -18.72
N SER A 74 9.23 -2.43 -19.27
CA SER A 74 9.14 -2.79 -20.68
C SER A 74 7.71 -2.82 -21.23
N ARG A 75 6.72 -3.01 -20.35
CA ARG A 75 5.28 -3.06 -20.72
C ARG A 75 4.57 -1.71 -20.58
N ASN A 76 5.33 -0.63 -20.30
CA ASN A 76 4.73 0.71 -20.22
C ASN A 76 4.06 1.08 -21.54
N PRO A 77 2.81 1.59 -21.53
CA PRO A 77 2.13 2.05 -22.74
C PRO A 77 2.89 3.21 -23.42
N ASP A 78 3.59 4.05 -22.65
CA ASP A 78 4.47 5.08 -23.18
C ASP A 78 5.85 4.50 -23.51
N PRO A 79 6.26 4.44 -24.80
CA PRO A 79 7.56 3.89 -25.20
C PRO A 79 8.75 4.59 -24.56
N VAL A 80 8.65 5.89 -24.26
CA VAL A 80 9.71 6.69 -23.65
C VAL A 80 10.04 6.20 -22.23
N LEU A 81 9.07 5.63 -21.55
CA LEU A 81 9.21 5.17 -20.17
C LEU A 81 9.62 3.69 -20.05
N ARG A 82 9.68 2.95 -21.15
CA ARG A 82 9.95 1.48 -21.11
C ARG A 82 11.33 1.10 -20.62
N ASN A 83 12.30 1.99 -20.69
CA ASN A 83 13.67 1.72 -20.24
C ASN A 83 13.95 2.15 -18.79
N ARG A 84 12.95 2.70 -18.08
CA ARG A 84 13.15 3.07 -16.67
C ARG A 84 13.21 1.83 -15.78
N PRO A 85 14.12 1.79 -14.79
CA PRO A 85 14.22 0.65 -13.88
C PRO A 85 12.93 0.42 -13.08
N ILE A 86 12.58 -0.84 -12.85
CA ILE A 86 11.50 -1.21 -11.91
C ILE A 86 11.94 -0.92 -10.47
N LEU A 87 13.19 -1.18 -10.12
CA LEU A 87 13.72 -0.82 -8.82
C LEU A 87 13.77 0.71 -8.67
N GLY A 88 13.12 1.24 -7.65
CA GLY A 88 12.92 2.68 -7.42
C GLY A 88 11.67 3.27 -8.11
N LEU A 89 10.96 2.47 -8.91
CA LEU A 89 9.77 2.95 -9.63
C LEU A 89 8.65 3.31 -8.66
N GLN A 90 8.13 4.53 -8.79
CA GLN A 90 6.94 4.95 -8.05
C GLN A 90 5.70 4.32 -8.67
N VAL A 91 5.08 3.39 -7.95
CA VAL A 91 3.92 2.61 -8.40
C VAL A 91 2.61 3.01 -7.72
N MET A 92 2.68 3.84 -6.68
CA MET A 92 1.50 4.36 -5.98
C MET A 92 1.61 5.86 -5.85
N LYS A 93 0.51 6.58 -6.15
CA LYS A 93 0.46 8.04 -6.12
C LYS A 93 -0.84 8.55 -5.52
N GLY A 94 -0.71 9.66 -4.77
CA GLY A 94 -1.82 10.54 -4.48
C GLY A 94 -2.88 10.00 -3.53
N LEU A 95 -2.55 9.01 -2.70
CA LEU A 95 -3.47 8.49 -1.69
C LEU A 95 -3.67 9.54 -0.58
N VAL A 96 -4.91 9.92 -0.33
CA VAL A 96 -5.31 10.85 0.72
C VAL A 96 -6.05 10.13 1.83
N THR A 97 -5.85 10.58 3.07
CA THR A 97 -6.57 10.02 4.22
C THR A 97 -8.07 10.23 4.09
N LYS A 98 -8.83 9.21 4.45
CA LYS A 98 -10.30 9.22 4.52
C LYS A 98 -10.81 9.02 5.95
N GLY A 99 -9.92 9.10 6.95
CA GLY A 99 -10.22 8.74 8.33
C GLY A 99 -10.31 7.22 8.54
N ASP A 100 -10.46 6.78 9.78
CA ASP A 100 -10.66 5.38 10.17
C ASP A 100 -9.65 4.40 9.54
N ASN A 101 -8.36 4.78 9.55
CA ASN A 101 -7.28 3.96 8.98
C ASN A 101 -7.47 3.65 7.48
N ARG A 102 -8.06 4.57 6.72
CA ARG A 102 -8.33 4.43 5.29
C ARG A 102 -7.71 5.56 4.48
N TRP A 103 -7.26 5.21 3.28
CA TRP A 103 -6.74 6.13 2.27
C TRP A 103 -7.40 5.83 0.93
N GLY A 104 -7.63 6.85 0.14
CA GLY A 104 -8.30 6.71 -1.14
C GLY A 104 -7.86 7.75 -2.16
N ASN A 105 -8.54 7.79 -3.29
CA ASN A 105 -8.29 8.69 -4.42
C ASN A 105 -6.89 8.53 -5.04
N GLY A 106 -6.20 7.42 -4.75
CA GLY A 106 -4.89 7.14 -5.31
C GLY A 106 -4.95 6.49 -6.68
N THR A 107 -3.77 6.42 -7.30
CA THR A 107 -3.51 5.65 -8.51
C THR A 107 -2.39 4.67 -8.26
N CYS A 108 -2.58 3.42 -8.67
CA CYS A 108 -1.57 2.38 -8.66
C CYS A 108 -1.21 1.98 -10.08
N TYR A 109 0.07 1.82 -10.33
CA TYR A 109 0.62 1.32 -11.60
C TYR A 109 1.18 -0.09 -11.39
N ASP A 110 0.84 -0.98 -12.30
CA ASP A 110 1.35 -2.34 -12.34
C ASP A 110 2.34 -2.49 -13.50
N PRO A 111 3.65 -2.56 -13.24
CA PRO A 111 4.65 -2.68 -14.31
C PRO A 111 4.65 -4.05 -14.99
N GLU A 112 4.08 -5.10 -14.38
CA GLU A 112 3.97 -6.41 -15.01
C GLU A 112 2.96 -6.43 -16.16
N THR A 113 1.96 -5.57 -16.10
CA THR A 113 0.92 -5.45 -17.12
C THR A 113 0.93 -4.14 -17.88
N GLY A 114 1.67 -3.13 -17.39
CA GLY A 114 1.68 -1.77 -17.93
C GLY A 114 0.38 -0.99 -17.68
N LYS A 115 -0.46 -1.45 -16.75
CA LYS A 115 -1.78 -0.87 -16.49
C LYS A 115 -1.80 -0.02 -15.23
N SER A 116 -2.61 1.03 -15.27
CA SER A 116 -2.89 1.89 -14.11
C SER A 116 -4.32 1.68 -13.60
N TYR A 117 -4.48 1.74 -12.29
CA TYR A 117 -5.72 1.52 -11.58
C TYR A 117 -5.98 2.65 -10.59
N LYS A 118 -7.25 2.94 -10.32
CA LYS A 118 -7.61 3.67 -9.10
C LYS A 118 -7.32 2.79 -7.90
N CYS A 119 -6.85 3.36 -6.79
CA CYS A 119 -6.60 2.55 -5.61
C CYS A 119 -7.02 3.21 -4.30
N LYS A 120 -7.29 2.34 -3.34
CA LYS A 120 -7.57 2.68 -1.95
C LYS A 120 -6.88 1.69 -1.03
N MET A 121 -6.57 2.13 0.19
CA MET A 121 -5.92 1.33 1.21
C MET A 121 -6.69 1.36 2.52
N ARG A 122 -6.51 0.32 3.32
CA ARG A 122 -6.97 0.24 4.71
C ARG A 122 -5.92 -0.46 5.55
N LEU A 123 -5.53 0.16 6.66
CA LEU A 123 -4.71 -0.48 7.68
C LEU A 123 -5.60 -1.40 8.50
N ALA A 124 -5.41 -2.70 8.34
CA ALA A 124 -6.21 -3.73 9.02
C ALA A 124 -5.66 -4.03 10.43
N SER A 125 -4.34 -3.97 10.59
CA SER A 125 -3.59 -4.06 11.84
C SER A 125 -2.27 -3.30 11.67
N PRO A 126 -1.48 -3.05 12.73
CA PRO A 126 -0.22 -2.32 12.63
C PRO A 126 0.77 -2.87 11.60
N ASP A 127 0.69 -4.17 11.30
CA ASP A 127 1.57 -4.92 10.39
C ASP A 127 0.88 -5.41 9.11
N ARG A 128 -0.38 -5.02 8.89
CA ARG A 128 -1.18 -5.49 7.75
C ARG A 128 -1.95 -4.38 7.07
N LEU A 129 -1.60 -4.11 5.83
CA LEU A 129 -2.24 -3.11 4.96
C LEU A 129 -2.95 -3.82 3.81
N VAL A 130 -4.19 -3.46 3.57
CA VAL A 130 -5.00 -3.99 2.46
C VAL A 130 -5.12 -2.91 1.39
N LEU A 131 -4.55 -3.19 0.23
CA LEU A 131 -4.59 -2.34 -0.97
C LEU A 131 -5.57 -2.92 -1.97
N ARG A 132 -6.46 -2.09 -2.49
CA ARG A 132 -7.37 -2.47 -3.56
C ARG A 132 -7.19 -1.58 -4.77
N GLY A 133 -6.78 -2.18 -5.89
CA GLY A 133 -6.76 -1.58 -7.22
C GLY A 133 -8.05 -1.90 -7.98
N TYR A 134 -8.63 -0.93 -8.68
CA TYR A 134 -9.88 -1.11 -9.41
C TYR A 134 -9.99 -0.18 -10.61
N ILE A 135 -10.85 -0.56 -11.56
CA ILE A 135 -11.19 0.23 -12.75
C ILE A 135 -12.67 0.58 -12.67
N GLY A 136 -13.01 1.87 -12.81
CA GLY A 136 -14.39 2.33 -12.70
C GLY A 136 -14.90 2.31 -11.26
N ILE A 137 -15.59 1.22 -10.86
CA ILE A 137 -16.13 1.03 -9.51
C ILE A 137 -15.29 0.04 -8.70
N SER A 138 -15.25 0.20 -7.37
CA SER A 138 -14.38 -0.64 -6.53
C SER A 138 -14.80 -2.11 -6.40
N LEU A 139 -15.95 -2.49 -6.94
CA LEU A 139 -16.38 -3.88 -7.04
C LEU A 139 -15.58 -4.66 -8.08
N ILE A 140 -15.11 -3.98 -9.14
CA ILE A 140 -14.29 -4.55 -10.21
C ILE A 140 -12.83 -4.23 -9.95
N GLY A 141 -12.10 -5.13 -9.31
CA GLY A 141 -10.70 -4.88 -8.96
C GLY A 141 -10.04 -6.06 -8.27
N ARG A 142 -8.75 -5.87 -7.92
CA ARG A 142 -7.94 -6.84 -7.19
C ARG A 142 -7.56 -6.28 -5.83
N THR A 143 -7.47 -7.19 -4.87
CA THR A 143 -7.00 -6.87 -3.52
C THR A 143 -5.62 -7.47 -3.31
N PHE A 144 -4.72 -6.68 -2.77
CA PHE A 144 -3.37 -7.05 -2.39
C PHE A 144 -3.20 -6.83 -0.90
N VAL A 145 -2.44 -7.70 -0.26
CA VAL A 145 -2.08 -7.56 1.15
C VAL A 145 -0.61 -7.20 1.24
N LEU A 146 -0.31 -6.16 2.00
CA LEU A 146 1.05 -5.76 2.33
C LEU A 146 1.27 -6.04 3.82
N THR A 147 2.43 -6.58 4.15
CA THR A 147 2.83 -6.91 5.54
C THR A 147 4.19 -6.32 5.86
N ARG A 148 4.50 -6.14 7.13
CA ARG A 148 5.82 -5.76 7.62
C ARG A 148 6.25 -6.58 8.82
#